data_5f101d71be542beb1bf52b7c92579839
#
_entry.id   5f101d71be542beb1bf52b7c92579839
#
_cell.length_a   1.000
_cell.length_b   1.000
_cell.length_c   1.000
_cell.angle_alpha   90.00
_cell.angle_beta   90.00
_cell.angle_gamma   90.00
#
_symmetry.space_group_name_H-M   'P 1'
#
loop_
_entity.id
_entity.type
_entity.pdbx_description
1 polymer ?
#
loop_
_entity_poly.entity_id
_entity_poly.type
_entity_poly.pdbx_seq_one_letter_code
_entity_poly.pdbx_strand_id
1 'polypeptide(L)'
;MSDIMRPIPFSQLMDWALSEYHTYGSIFGVAKLPRHEDGGALPIFDEKIEAPFGPAAGPNTQLAQNIIAAYAAGCRFFELKTVQVMDGEELARCVSKPCITAADECYN
;
A
#
# COMPACT_ATOMS: atom_id res chain seq x y z
N MET A 1 7.86 1.80 23.92
CA MET A 1 8.15 0.60 23.11
C MET A 1 7.43 0.75 21.78
N SER A 2 8.10 0.44 20.68
CA SER A 2 7.47 0.51 19.36
C SER A 2 6.76 -0.82 19.05
N ASP A 3 5.67 -0.75 18.30
CA ASP A 3 5.05 -1.95 17.77
C ASP A 3 5.94 -2.52 16.65
N ILE A 4 5.98 -3.84 16.56
CA ILE A 4 6.74 -4.52 15.52
C ILE A 4 5.81 -4.79 14.33
N MET A 5 6.19 -4.26 13.18
CA MET A 5 5.50 -4.49 11.93
C MET A 5 6.00 -5.80 11.30
N ARG A 6 5.07 -6.70 11.00
CA ARG A 6 5.39 -8.00 10.39
C ARG A 6 4.73 -8.12 9.04
N PRO A 7 5.42 -8.65 8.03
CA PRO A 7 4.82 -8.87 6.73
C PRO A 7 3.72 -9.94 6.82
N ILE A 8 2.64 -9.72 6.09
CA ILE A 8 1.58 -10.72 5.93
C ILE A 8 1.92 -11.55 4.69
N PRO A 9 1.96 -12.88 4.76
CA PRO A 9 2.19 -13.70 3.57
C PRO A 9 1.17 -13.37 2.47
N PHE A 10 1.63 -13.28 1.23
CA PHE A 10 0.80 -12.81 0.11
C PHE A 10 -0.47 -13.66 -0.08
N SER A 11 -0.36 -14.98 0.07
CA SER A 11 -1.52 -15.88 -0.01
C SER A 11 -2.59 -15.54 1.04
N GLN A 12 -2.17 -15.28 2.27
CA GLN A 12 -3.08 -14.89 3.35
C GLN A 12 -3.70 -13.53 3.08
N LEU A 13 -2.93 -12.59 2.56
CA LEU A 13 -3.41 -11.25 2.20
C LEU A 13 -4.49 -11.33 1.11
N MET A 14 -4.26 -12.15 0.08
CA MET A 14 -5.23 -12.36 -1.00
C MET A 14 -6.48 -13.08 -0.52
N ASP A 15 -6.35 -14.10 0.31
CA ASP A 15 -7.49 -14.80 0.90
C ASP A 15 -8.36 -13.84 1.72
N TRP A 16 -7.75 -12.97 2.49
CA TRP A 16 -8.46 -11.93 3.22
C TRP A 16 -9.19 -10.98 2.29
N ALA A 17 -8.50 -10.40 1.31
CA ALA A 17 -9.10 -9.44 0.37
C ALA A 17 -10.30 -10.06 -0.37
N LEU A 18 -10.15 -11.28 -0.89
CA LEU A 18 -11.22 -11.96 -1.64
C LEU A 18 -12.39 -12.35 -0.74
N SER A 19 -12.12 -12.84 0.46
CA SER A 19 -13.17 -13.21 1.42
C SER A 19 -13.98 -12.00 1.87
N GLU A 20 -13.31 -10.89 2.14
CA GLU A 20 -13.97 -9.64 2.49
C GLU A 20 -14.83 -9.14 1.33
N TYR A 21 -14.29 -9.16 0.11
CA TYR A 21 -15.03 -8.74 -1.08
C TYR A 21 -16.30 -9.59 -1.31
N HIS A 22 -16.19 -10.90 -1.17
CA HIS A 22 -17.35 -11.79 -1.35
C HIS A 22 -18.40 -11.61 -0.25
N THR A 23 -17.98 -11.32 0.96
CA THR A 23 -18.89 -11.19 2.11
C THR A 23 -19.52 -9.80 2.21
N TYR A 24 -18.71 -8.75 2.00
CA TYR A 24 -19.11 -7.36 2.27
C TYR A 24 -19.05 -6.44 1.05
N GLY A 25 -18.46 -6.87 -0.06
CA GLY A 25 -18.24 -6.02 -1.23
C GLY A 25 -17.15 -4.95 -1.01
N SER A 26 -16.34 -5.10 0.03
CA SER A 26 -15.25 -4.19 0.35
C SER A 26 -13.89 -4.90 0.24
N ILE A 27 -12.82 -4.13 0.13
CA ILE A 27 -11.44 -4.63 0.13
C ILE A 27 -10.65 -3.80 1.14
N PHE A 28 -10.15 -4.44 2.20
CA PHE A 28 -9.45 -3.80 3.31
C PHE A 28 -10.19 -2.57 3.85
N GLY A 29 -11.50 -2.68 4.01
CA GLY A 29 -12.37 -1.60 4.48
C GLY A 29 -12.76 -0.57 3.43
N VAL A 30 -12.23 -0.64 2.21
CA VAL A 30 -12.64 0.22 1.11
C VAL A 30 -13.99 -0.26 0.57
N ALA A 31 -15.06 0.45 0.93
CA ALA A 31 -16.42 0.06 0.59
C ALA A 31 -16.90 0.58 -0.77
N LYS A 32 -16.30 1.68 -1.26
CA LYS A 32 -16.60 2.24 -2.57
C LYS A 32 -15.48 1.86 -3.52
N LEU A 33 -15.77 0.99 -4.47
CA LEU A 33 -14.83 0.50 -5.47
C LEU A 33 -15.15 1.17 -6.82
N PRO A 34 -14.61 2.37 -7.10
CA PRO A 34 -14.94 3.11 -8.30
C PRO A 34 -14.45 2.34 -9.54
N ARG A 35 -15.23 2.44 -10.61
CA ARG A 35 -14.83 1.96 -11.93
C ARG A 35 -14.43 3.14 -12.78
N HIS A 36 -13.31 3.02 -13.47
CA HIS A 36 -12.86 4.04 -14.40
C HIS A 36 -13.44 3.78 -15.79
N GLU A 37 -13.93 4.84 -16.43
CA GLU A 37 -14.40 4.78 -17.81
C GLU A 37 -13.23 5.05 -18.76
N ASP A 38 -13.26 4.43 -19.93
CA ASP A 38 -12.19 4.53 -20.94
C ASP A 38 -11.89 5.97 -21.38
N GLY A 39 -12.88 6.85 -21.36
CA GLY A 39 -12.73 8.26 -21.76
C GLY A 39 -11.83 9.09 -20.86
N GLY A 40 -11.53 8.62 -19.63
CA GLY A 40 -10.65 9.29 -18.68
C GLY A 40 -9.21 8.80 -18.70
N ALA A 41 -8.89 7.79 -19.50
CA ALA A 41 -7.57 7.22 -19.54
C ALA A 41 -6.55 8.10 -20.27
N LEU A 42 -5.34 8.17 -19.73
CA LEU A 42 -4.23 8.94 -20.28
C LEU A 42 -3.07 8.04 -20.71
N PRO A 43 -2.41 8.30 -21.85
CA PRO A 43 -1.21 7.59 -22.23
C PRO A 43 0.00 8.12 -21.45
N ILE A 44 0.75 7.23 -20.80
CA ILE A 44 2.02 7.55 -20.11
C ILE A 44 2.99 6.42 -20.44
N PHE A 45 4.16 6.73 -20.99
CA PHE A 45 5.21 5.77 -21.34
C PHE A 45 4.70 4.58 -22.19
N ASP A 46 3.93 4.84 -23.21
CA ASP A 46 3.31 3.83 -24.09
C ASP A 46 2.27 2.94 -23.40
N GLU A 47 1.96 3.20 -22.14
CA GLU A 47 0.91 2.55 -21.38
C GLU A 47 -0.31 3.45 -21.25
N LYS A 48 -1.47 2.84 -21.14
CA LYS A 48 -2.72 3.56 -20.94
C LYS A 48 -3.15 3.45 -19.48
N ILE A 49 -3.19 4.59 -18.80
CA ILE A 49 -3.52 4.66 -17.38
C ILE A 49 -4.97 5.12 -17.22
N GLU A 50 -5.78 4.33 -16.53
CA GLU A 50 -7.20 4.60 -16.33
C GLU A 50 -7.46 5.89 -15.55
N ALA A 51 -6.58 6.23 -14.60
CA ALA A 51 -6.67 7.44 -13.81
C ALA A 51 -5.27 7.99 -13.50
N PRO A 52 -5.03 9.31 -13.71
CA PRO A 52 -3.69 9.88 -13.56
C PRO A 52 -3.39 10.31 -12.11
N PHE A 53 -3.81 9.53 -11.13
CA PHE A 53 -3.53 9.84 -9.73
C PHE A 53 -3.25 8.59 -8.90
N GLY A 54 -2.54 8.80 -7.83
CA GLY A 54 -2.20 7.77 -6.86
C GLY A 54 -1.26 8.33 -5.80
N PRO A 55 -0.90 7.54 -4.81
CA PRO A 55 -0.05 8.00 -3.72
C PRO A 55 1.42 8.11 -4.14
N ALA A 56 2.10 9.10 -3.59
CA ALA A 56 3.55 9.13 -3.51
C ALA A 56 3.94 8.25 -2.31
N ALA A 57 4.19 6.99 -2.58
CA ALA A 57 4.28 5.96 -1.56
C ALA A 57 5.64 5.97 -0.85
N GLY A 58 5.67 6.38 0.40
CA GLY A 58 6.76 6.14 1.33
C GLY A 58 6.75 4.70 1.85
N PRO A 59 7.59 4.36 2.84
CA PRO A 59 7.73 2.97 3.30
C PRO A 59 6.42 2.30 3.71
N ASN A 60 5.59 2.99 4.47
CA ASN A 60 4.32 2.43 4.93
C ASN A 60 3.33 2.23 3.78
N THR A 61 3.26 3.17 2.86
CA THR A 61 2.32 3.12 1.73
C THR A 61 2.75 2.10 0.68
N GLN A 62 4.02 1.71 0.66
CA GLN A 62 4.54 0.67 -0.24
C GLN A 62 4.21 -0.76 0.21
N LEU A 63 3.64 -0.93 1.40
CA LEU A 63 3.19 -2.24 1.84
C LEU A 63 2.07 -2.76 0.93
N ALA A 64 2.09 -4.04 0.63
CA ALA A 64 1.17 -4.66 -0.34
C ALA A 64 -0.30 -4.37 -0.02
N GLN A 65 -0.71 -4.48 1.25
CA GLN A 65 -2.09 -4.19 1.64
C GLN A 65 -2.49 -2.74 1.37
N ASN A 66 -1.57 -1.78 1.54
CA ASN A 66 -1.85 -0.37 1.30
C ASN A 66 -1.92 -0.05 -0.19
N ILE A 67 -1.08 -0.67 -1.01
CA ILE A 67 -1.15 -0.55 -2.47
C ILE A 67 -2.47 -1.13 -2.98
N ILE A 68 -2.85 -2.31 -2.51
CA ILE A 68 -4.11 -2.95 -2.90
C ILE A 68 -5.31 -2.08 -2.47
N ALA A 69 -5.31 -1.55 -1.26
CA ALA A 69 -6.38 -0.68 -0.78
C ALA A 69 -6.47 0.61 -1.62
N ALA A 70 -5.36 1.25 -1.93
CA ALA A 70 -5.33 2.44 -2.77
C ALA A 70 -5.80 2.13 -4.20
N TYR A 71 -5.40 1.01 -4.77
CA TYR A 71 -5.87 0.56 -6.07
C TYR A 71 -7.39 0.33 -6.05
N ALA A 72 -7.89 -0.35 -5.04
CA ALA A 72 -9.32 -0.58 -4.85
C ALA A 72 -10.10 0.73 -4.73
N ALA A 73 -9.52 1.75 -4.10
CA ALA A 73 -10.12 3.08 -3.97
C ALA A 73 -10.06 3.93 -5.25
N GLY A 74 -9.41 3.44 -6.31
CA GLY A 74 -9.39 4.09 -7.63
C GLY A 74 -8.05 4.60 -8.08
N CYS A 75 -6.99 4.47 -7.30
CA CYS A 75 -5.65 4.89 -7.70
C CYS A 75 -5.10 3.99 -8.81
N ARG A 76 -4.45 4.59 -9.81
CA ARG A 76 -3.88 3.86 -10.95
C ARG A 76 -2.46 4.29 -11.28
N PHE A 77 -1.90 5.19 -10.49
CA PHE A 77 -0.54 5.67 -10.66
C PHE A 77 0.13 5.73 -9.28
N PHE A 78 1.27 5.06 -9.12
CA PHE A 78 1.96 4.95 -7.84
C PHE A 78 3.40 5.39 -8.00
N GLU A 79 3.84 6.35 -7.21
CA GLU A 79 5.26 6.66 -7.07
C GLU A 79 5.81 5.84 -5.90
N LEU A 80 6.75 4.96 -6.17
CA LEU A 80 7.48 4.25 -5.13
C LEU A 80 8.71 5.06 -4.75
N LYS A 81 8.60 5.81 -3.67
CA LYS A 81 9.67 6.70 -3.22
C LYS A 81 10.85 5.90 -2.67
N THR A 82 12.03 6.51 -2.71
CA THR A 82 13.24 5.92 -2.14
C THR A 82 13.04 5.60 -0.66
N VAL A 83 13.48 4.43 -0.26
CA VAL A 83 13.49 3.99 1.14
C VAL A 83 14.92 3.74 1.59
N GLN A 84 15.23 4.13 2.83
CA GLN A 84 16.47 3.73 3.48
C GLN A 84 16.25 2.38 4.16
N VAL A 85 17.17 1.46 3.94
CA VAL A 85 17.14 0.17 4.61
C VAL A 85 17.89 0.32 5.93
N MET A 86 17.14 0.19 7.03
CA MET A 86 17.68 0.21 8.39
C MET A 86 16.98 -0.91 9.16
N ASP A 87 17.66 -1.55 10.09
CA ASP A 87 16.93 -2.46 10.96
C ASP A 87 16.02 -1.67 11.92
N GLY A 88 15.00 -2.35 12.45
CA GLY A 88 13.99 -1.68 13.26
C GLY A 88 14.54 -1.11 14.57
N GLU A 89 15.60 -1.68 15.11
CA GLU A 89 16.23 -1.15 16.33
C GLU A 89 17.02 0.12 16.05
N GLU A 90 17.72 0.17 14.92
CA GLU A 90 18.42 1.38 14.49
C GLU A 90 17.44 2.52 14.27
N LEU A 91 16.34 2.27 13.57
CA LEU A 91 15.32 3.28 13.35
C LEU A 91 14.73 3.78 14.66
N ALA A 92 14.42 2.86 15.58
CA ALA A 92 13.83 3.21 16.88
C ALA A 92 14.72 4.10 17.74
N ARG A 93 16.04 4.09 17.49
CA ARG A 93 16.99 4.99 18.17
C ARG A 93 17.03 6.38 17.54
N CYS A 94 16.75 6.47 16.25
CA CYS A 94 16.91 7.70 15.47
C CYS A 94 15.65 8.55 15.41
N VAL A 95 14.48 7.98 15.66
CA VAL A 95 13.18 8.68 15.49
C VAL A 95 12.48 8.87 16.82
N SER A 96 11.66 9.92 16.87
CA SER A 96 10.78 10.17 18.01
C SER A 96 9.69 9.11 18.07
N LYS A 97 9.32 8.72 19.27
CA LYS A 97 8.23 7.76 19.46
C LYS A 97 6.87 8.47 19.45
N PRO A 98 5.79 7.81 19.05
CA PRO A 98 5.73 6.41 18.65
C PRO A 98 6.31 6.14 17.25
N CYS A 99 6.89 4.97 17.06
CA CYS A 99 7.35 4.52 15.75
C CYS A 99 7.03 3.03 15.58
N ILE A 100 6.96 2.58 14.33
CA ILE A 100 6.74 1.17 14.00
C ILE A 100 8.08 0.57 13.60
N THR A 101 8.38 -0.57 14.18
CA THR A 101 9.58 -1.33 13.88
C THR A 101 9.22 -2.53 13.00
N ALA A 102 9.89 -2.69 11.88
CA ALA A 102 9.71 -3.87 11.04
C ALA A 102 10.48 -5.07 11.62
N ALA A 103 9.96 -6.28 11.40
CA ALA A 103 10.57 -7.49 11.94
C ALA A 103 11.92 -7.82 11.28
N ASP A 104 12.02 -7.61 9.98
CA ASP A 104 13.22 -7.93 9.19
C ASP A 104 14.01 -6.67 8.84
N GLU A 105 13.35 -5.74 8.19
CA GLU A 105 13.92 -4.49 7.73
C GLU A 105 12.99 -3.34 8.09
N CYS A 106 13.58 -2.19 8.38
CA CYS A 106 12.83 -0.98 8.55
C CYS A 106 13.24 0.03 7.49
N TYR A 107 12.28 0.78 7.01
CA TYR A 107 12.46 1.74 5.92
C TYR A 107 12.17 3.15 6.42
N ASN A 108 12.97 4.07 5.98
CA ASN A 108 12.84 5.48 6.33
C ASN A 108 12.51 6.31 5.06
#